data_9076ef8553c7c2c83f7dbb4b83c368d1
#
_entry.id   9076ef8553c7c2c83f7dbb4b83c368d1
#
_cell.length_a   1.000
_cell.length_b   1.000
_cell.length_c   1.000
_cell.angle_alpha   90.00
_cell.angle_beta   90.00
_cell.angle_gamma   90.00
#
_symmetry.space_group_name_H-M   'P 1'
#
loop_
_entity.id
_entity.type
_entity.pdbx_description
1 polymer ?
#
loop_
_entity_poly.entity_id
_entity_poly.type
_entity_poly.pdbx_seq_one_letter_code
_entity_poly.pdbx_strand_id
1 'polypeptide(L)'
;MPEDPGEVARASYRAYVDKDRDAIEALIAPDFHFTSPLDNRLDRDAYLARCWPNSAMLAGFEFVDVAVHGEYVFVVYEAVTTAGRRFRNAERLRVRDGRIVEAEVYFGWYVPHQAPDGGFIESGG
;
A
#
# COMPACT_ATOMS: atom_id res chain seq x y z
N MET A 1 -6.03 -20.94 -1.87
CA MET A 1 -6.20 -19.65 -1.19
C MET A 1 -4.98 -19.36 -0.36
N PRO A 2 -4.28 -18.28 -0.55
CA PRO A 2 -3.15 -17.98 0.31
C PRO A 2 -3.63 -17.67 1.72
N GLU A 3 -3.01 -18.30 2.70
CA GLU A 3 -3.26 -18.01 4.10
C GLU A 3 -2.06 -17.31 4.72
N ASP A 4 -0.89 -17.48 4.09
CA ASP A 4 0.31 -16.82 4.55
C ASP A 4 0.17 -15.30 4.43
N PRO A 5 0.33 -14.55 5.52
CA PRO A 5 0.15 -13.09 5.48
C PRO A 5 1.00 -12.40 4.41
N GLY A 6 2.24 -12.83 4.22
CA GLY A 6 3.10 -12.24 3.19
C GLY A 6 2.56 -12.46 1.79
N GLU A 7 2.02 -13.63 1.52
CA GLU A 7 1.42 -13.95 0.22
C GLU A 7 0.16 -13.12 -0.01
N VAL A 8 -0.68 -12.97 1.01
CA VAL A 8 -1.88 -12.13 0.93
C VAL A 8 -1.50 -10.68 0.63
N ALA A 9 -0.49 -10.17 1.32
CA ALA A 9 -0.01 -8.82 1.08
C ALA A 9 0.46 -8.64 -0.38
N ARG A 10 1.29 -9.57 -0.87
CA ARG A 10 1.80 -9.49 -2.25
C ARG A 10 0.67 -9.55 -3.26
N ALA A 11 -0.34 -10.37 -3.01
CA ALA A 11 -1.49 -10.49 -3.89
C ALA A 11 -2.28 -9.18 -3.97
N SER A 12 -2.35 -8.42 -2.88
CA SER A 12 -3.07 -7.15 -2.88
C SER A 12 -2.37 -6.11 -3.76
N TYR A 13 -1.03 -6.06 -3.73
CA TYR A 13 -0.28 -5.16 -4.61
C TYR A 13 -0.43 -5.57 -6.07
N ARG A 14 -0.42 -6.87 -6.33
CA ARG A 14 -0.61 -7.39 -7.70
C ARG A 14 -2.00 -6.99 -8.22
N ALA A 15 -3.02 -7.07 -7.38
CA ALA A 15 -4.38 -6.68 -7.77
C ALA A 15 -4.44 -5.20 -8.19
N TYR A 16 -3.69 -4.33 -7.50
CA TYR A 16 -3.63 -2.92 -7.86
C TYR A 16 -2.98 -2.72 -9.22
N VAL A 17 -1.86 -3.37 -9.48
CA VAL A 17 -1.15 -3.25 -10.76
C VAL A 17 -2.00 -3.81 -11.89
N ASP A 18 -2.64 -4.95 -11.66
CA ASP A 18 -3.48 -5.60 -12.65
C ASP A 18 -4.85 -4.95 -12.80
N LYS A 19 -5.19 -4.01 -11.91
CA LYS A 19 -6.49 -3.34 -11.86
C LYS A 19 -7.62 -4.35 -11.71
N ASP A 20 -7.36 -5.38 -10.89
CA ASP A 20 -8.27 -6.49 -10.69
C ASP A 20 -9.12 -6.25 -9.44
N ARG A 21 -10.26 -5.60 -9.66
CA ARG A 21 -11.17 -5.24 -8.57
C ARG A 21 -11.71 -6.46 -7.84
N ASP A 22 -12.04 -7.51 -8.58
CA ASP A 22 -12.56 -8.73 -7.96
C ASP A 22 -11.53 -9.34 -7.02
N ALA A 23 -10.26 -9.32 -7.41
CA ALA A 23 -9.19 -9.84 -6.56
C ALA A 23 -9.05 -9.02 -5.28
N ILE A 24 -9.05 -7.69 -5.36
CA ILE A 24 -8.91 -6.88 -4.14
C ILE A 24 -10.13 -7.04 -3.23
N GLU A 25 -11.33 -7.15 -3.79
CA GLU A 25 -12.53 -7.34 -2.99
C GLU A 25 -12.51 -8.70 -2.27
N ALA A 26 -11.90 -9.72 -2.87
CA ALA A 26 -11.75 -11.02 -2.24
C ALA A 26 -10.68 -11.03 -1.16
N LEU A 27 -9.69 -10.14 -1.25
CA LEU A 27 -8.56 -10.11 -0.33
C LEU A 27 -8.81 -9.27 0.92
N ILE A 28 -9.77 -8.36 0.90
CA ILE A 28 -10.08 -7.52 2.06
C ILE A 28 -11.33 -8.03 2.76
N ALA A 29 -11.27 -8.04 4.10
CA ALA A 29 -12.37 -8.56 4.93
C ALA A 29 -13.54 -7.60 4.97
N PRO A 30 -14.76 -8.08 5.32
CA PRO A 30 -15.91 -7.19 5.47
C PRO A 30 -15.71 -6.08 6.50
N ASP A 31 -14.93 -6.34 7.54
CA ASP A 31 -14.64 -5.38 8.61
C ASP A 31 -13.31 -4.65 8.39
N PHE A 32 -12.77 -4.69 7.17
CA PHE A 32 -11.54 -3.99 6.80
C PHE A 32 -11.63 -2.50 7.08
N HIS A 33 -10.52 -1.92 7.53
CA HIS A 33 -10.40 -0.47 7.60
C HIS A 33 -9.01 -0.01 7.17
N PHE A 34 -8.96 1.21 6.65
CA PHE A 34 -7.78 1.79 6.00
C PHE A 34 -7.44 3.15 6.60
N THR A 35 -6.17 3.38 6.88
CA THR A 35 -5.68 4.65 7.41
C THR A 35 -4.45 5.09 6.62
N SER A 36 -4.38 6.37 6.33
CA SER A 36 -3.23 7.02 5.70
C SER A 36 -3.13 8.42 6.26
N PRO A 37 -2.12 9.22 5.89
CA PRO A 37 -2.09 10.63 6.31
C PRO A 37 -3.31 11.43 5.89
N LEU A 38 -4.05 10.96 4.87
CA LEU A 38 -5.23 11.66 4.33
C LEU A 38 -6.55 11.02 4.76
N ASP A 39 -6.51 9.82 5.35
CA ASP A 39 -7.71 9.03 5.61
C ASP A 39 -7.61 8.39 6.99
N ASN A 40 -8.71 8.39 7.73
CA ASN A 40 -8.71 7.81 9.06
C ASN A 40 -9.78 6.73 9.18
N ARG A 41 -9.34 5.48 9.28
CA ARG A 41 -10.19 4.30 9.51
C ARG A 41 -11.37 4.22 8.54
N LEU A 42 -11.10 4.40 7.25
CA LEU A 42 -12.13 4.20 6.24
C LEU A 42 -12.61 2.75 6.30
N ASP A 43 -13.92 2.55 6.23
CA ASP A 43 -14.44 1.19 6.12
C ASP A 43 -14.22 0.65 4.70
N ARG A 44 -14.60 -0.60 4.48
CA ARG A 44 -14.37 -1.29 3.22
C ARG A 44 -14.97 -0.54 2.04
N ASP A 45 -16.24 -0.11 2.17
CA ASP A 45 -16.91 0.57 1.06
C ASP A 45 -16.29 1.93 0.76
N ALA A 46 -15.94 2.69 1.80
CA ALA A 46 -15.29 3.98 1.64
C ALA A 46 -13.90 3.82 1.00
N TYR A 47 -13.15 2.80 1.41
CA TYR A 47 -11.85 2.51 0.83
C TYR A 47 -11.98 2.18 -0.67
N LEU A 48 -12.92 1.34 -1.04
CA LEU A 48 -13.12 0.97 -2.43
C LEU A 48 -13.59 2.15 -3.28
N ALA A 49 -14.36 3.06 -2.69
CA ALA A 49 -14.83 4.23 -3.42
C ALA A 49 -13.76 5.32 -3.55
N ARG A 50 -12.92 5.49 -2.53
CA ARG A 50 -11.96 6.59 -2.47
C ARG A 50 -10.55 6.20 -2.92
N CYS A 51 -10.07 5.04 -2.51
CA CYS A 51 -8.68 4.65 -2.72
C CYS A 51 -8.47 3.75 -3.92
N TRP A 52 -9.36 2.82 -4.16
CA TRP A 52 -9.23 1.88 -5.27
C TRP A 52 -9.07 2.59 -6.64
N PRO A 53 -9.77 3.71 -6.92
CA PRO A 53 -9.59 4.38 -8.21
C PRO A 53 -8.15 4.80 -8.49
N ASN A 54 -7.32 4.96 -7.46
CA ASN A 54 -5.91 5.30 -7.63
C ASN A 54 -5.13 4.19 -8.34
N SER A 55 -5.66 2.97 -8.37
CA SER A 55 -5.02 1.86 -9.08
C SER A 55 -4.82 2.18 -10.56
N ALA A 56 -5.69 2.99 -11.14
CA ALA A 56 -5.58 3.39 -12.55
C ALA A 56 -4.30 4.16 -12.84
N MET A 57 -3.71 4.80 -11.84
CA MET A 57 -2.50 5.61 -11.99
C MET A 57 -1.22 4.85 -11.68
N LEU A 58 -1.32 3.59 -11.26
CA LEU A 58 -0.15 2.80 -10.90
C LEU A 58 0.29 1.90 -12.03
N ALA A 59 1.58 1.98 -12.36
CA ALA A 59 2.18 1.13 -13.39
C ALA A 59 2.91 -0.07 -12.77
N GLY A 60 3.38 0.04 -11.53
CA GLY A 60 4.06 -1.08 -10.89
C GLY A 60 4.48 -0.78 -9.47
N PHE A 61 4.89 -1.84 -8.79
CA PHE A 61 5.46 -1.80 -7.45
C PHE A 61 6.77 -2.59 -7.43
N GLU A 62 7.69 -2.11 -6.61
CA GLU A 62 8.93 -2.81 -6.33
C GLU A 62 9.08 -2.91 -4.82
N PHE A 63 9.16 -4.13 -4.29
CA PHE A 63 9.31 -4.34 -2.86
C PHE A 63 10.76 -4.10 -2.46
N VAL A 64 10.96 -3.23 -1.48
CA VAL A 64 12.28 -2.99 -0.90
C VAL A 64 12.49 -3.95 0.26
N ASP A 65 11.53 -4.02 1.17
CA ASP A 65 11.54 -4.94 2.30
C ASP A 65 10.14 -5.45 2.57
N VAL A 66 10.03 -6.73 2.91
CA VAL A 66 8.79 -7.34 3.39
C VAL A 66 9.13 -8.14 4.63
N ALA A 67 8.48 -7.84 5.75
CA ALA A 67 8.68 -8.56 7.00
C ALA A 67 7.32 -8.98 7.56
N VAL A 68 7.25 -10.20 8.05
CA VAL A 68 6.02 -10.75 8.63
C VAL A 68 6.24 -10.96 10.13
N HIS A 69 5.32 -10.48 10.95
CA HIS A 69 5.33 -10.67 12.38
C HIS A 69 3.91 -11.00 12.85
N GLY A 70 3.67 -12.27 13.11
CA GLY A 70 2.33 -12.73 13.46
C GLY A 70 1.34 -12.47 12.33
N GLU A 71 0.29 -11.75 12.62
CA GLU A 71 -0.72 -11.37 11.63
C GLU A 71 -0.32 -10.13 10.82
N TYR A 72 0.79 -9.47 11.19
CA TYR A 72 1.18 -8.22 10.58
C TYR A 72 2.22 -8.42 9.49
N VAL A 73 2.07 -7.67 8.41
CA VAL A 73 3.05 -7.62 7.33
C VAL A 73 3.49 -6.17 7.19
N PHE A 74 4.80 -5.95 7.24
CA PHE A 74 5.39 -4.64 7.07
C PHE A 74 6.07 -4.61 5.72
N VAL A 75 5.69 -3.64 4.89
CA VAL A 75 6.19 -3.54 3.52
C VAL A 75 6.78 -2.17 3.30
N VAL A 76 8.02 -2.12 2.82
CA VAL A 76 8.58 -0.90 2.25
C VAL A 76 8.62 -1.13 0.76
N TYR A 77 8.03 -0.23 0.00
CA TYR A 77 7.93 -0.40 -1.45
C TYR A 77 8.16 0.91 -2.17
N GLU A 78 8.48 0.80 -3.45
CA GLU A 78 8.46 1.91 -4.38
C GLU A 78 7.37 1.64 -5.40
N ALA A 79 6.60 2.65 -5.70
CA ALA A 79 5.55 2.56 -6.71
C ALA A 79 5.91 3.49 -7.86
N VAL A 80 5.52 3.09 -9.07
CA VAL A 80 5.72 3.89 -10.27
C VAL A 80 4.36 4.21 -10.84
N THR A 81 4.10 5.48 -11.11
CA THR A 81 2.84 5.92 -11.73
C THR A 81 2.92 5.78 -13.24
N THR A 82 1.77 5.82 -13.89
CA THR A 82 1.69 5.79 -15.35
C THR A 82 2.36 7.01 -15.98
N ALA A 83 2.55 8.09 -15.22
CA ALA A 83 3.27 9.28 -15.66
C ALA A 83 4.79 9.15 -15.45
N GLY A 84 5.26 8.01 -14.96
CA GLY A 84 6.68 7.75 -14.75
C GLY A 84 7.22 8.27 -13.43
N ARG A 85 6.36 8.72 -12.54
CA ARG A 85 6.78 9.22 -11.24
C ARG A 85 6.96 8.06 -10.25
N ARG A 86 8.05 8.08 -9.48
CA ARG A 86 8.35 7.03 -8.52
C ARG A 86 8.33 7.61 -7.11
N PHE A 87 7.76 6.86 -6.17
CA PHE A 87 7.74 7.28 -4.76
C PHE A 87 7.91 6.06 -3.86
N ARG A 88 8.40 6.31 -2.64
CA ARG A 88 8.63 5.26 -1.63
C ARG A 88 7.69 5.48 -0.46
N ASN A 89 7.00 4.41 -0.06
CA ASN A 89 6.10 4.41 1.09
C ASN A 89 6.38 3.18 1.95
N ALA A 90 5.85 3.18 3.16
CA ALA A 90 5.77 1.98 3.99
C ALA A 90 4.30 1.70 4.29
N GLU A 91 3.97 0.45 4.47
CA GLU A 91 2.61 0.04 4.77
C GLU A 91 2.62 -1.11 5.78
N ARG A 92 1.68 -1.08 6.71
CA ARG A 92 1.46 -2.18 7.64
C ARG A 92 0.09 -2.77 7.36
N LEU A 93 0.07 -4.06 7.09
CA LEU A 93 -1.15 -4.81 6.83
C LEU A 93 -1.39 -5.79 7.96
N ARG A 94 -2.62 -5.95 8.39
CA ARG A 94 -2.99 -7.01 9.31
C ARG A 94 -3.83 -8.02 8.55
N VAL A 95 -3.41 -9.29 8.60
CA VAL A 95 -4.05 -10.37 7.85
C VAL A 95 -4.61 -11.39 8.84
N ARG A 96 -5.87 -11.76 8.65
CA ARG A 96 -6.54 -12.76 9.46
C ARG A 96 -7.38 -13.65 8.56
N ASP A 97 -7.19 -14.96 8.70
CA ASP A 97 -7.93 -15.95 7.92
C ASP A 97 -7.83 -15.71 6.41
N GLY A 98 -6.63 -15.34 5.94
CA GLY A 98 -6.37 -15.14 4.54
C GLY A 98 -6.90 -13.84 3.95
N ARG A 99 -7.38 -12.92 4.80
CA ARG A 99 -7.90 -11.62 4.36
C ARG A 99 -7.29 -10.47 5.13
N ILE A 100 -7.17 -9.33 4.47
CA ILE A 100 -6.64 -8.12 5.10
C ILE A 100 -7.76 -7.47 5.89
N VAL A 101 -7.55 -7.27 7.19
CA VAL A 101 -8.52 -6.62 8.07
C VAL A 101 -8.15 -5.18 8.36
N GLU A 102 -6.89 -4.79 8.12
CA GLU A 102 -6.43 -3.43 8.39
C GLU A 102 -5.25 -3.11 7.49
N ALA A 103 -5.21 -1.89 6.99
CA ALA A 103 -4.05 -1.36 6.27
C ALA A 103 -3.77 0.05 6.76
N GLU A 104 -2.49 0.33 7.06
CA GLU A 104 -2.02 1.68 7.39
C GLU A 104 -0.89 2.02 6.45
N VAL A 105 -1.01 3.14 5.75
CA VAL A 105 0.01 3.59 4.81
C VAL A 105 0.71 4.82 5.37
N TYR A 106 2.04 4.78 5.33
CA TYR A 106 2.89 5.88 5.76
C TYR A 106 3.58 6.43 4.53
N PHE A 107 3.37 7.71 4.23
CA PHE A 107 3.96 8.33 3.06
C PHE A 107 5.44 8.60 3.31
N GLY A 108 6.26 8.27 2.32
CA GLY A 108 7.69 8.57 2.33
C GLY A 108 8.00 9.77 1.45
N TRP A 109 8.76 9.55 0.39
CA TRP A 109 9.24 10.63 -0.47
C TRP A 109 9.31 10.16 -1.92
N TYR A 110 9.44 11.12 -2.84
CA TYR A 110 9.64 10.81 -4.24
C TYR A 110 11.08 10.36 -4.48
N VAL A 111 11.28 9.52 -5.47
CA VAL A 111 12.58 8.99 -5.86
C VAL A 111 12.89 9.47 -7.28
N PRO A 112 14.05 10.10 -7.54
CA PRO A 112 15.14 10.37 -6.60
C PRO A 112 14.74 11.38 -5.53
N HIS A 113 15.41 11.29 -4.39
CA HIS A 113 15.12 12.16 -3.25
C HIS A 113 15.37 13.62 -3.63
N GLN A 114 14.52 14.54 -3.15
CA GLN A 114 14.68 15.97 -3.43
C GLN A 114 15.92 16.56 -2.78
N ALA A 115 16.28 16.08 -1.60
CA ALA A 115 17.51 16.53 -0.95
C ALA A 115 18.72 15.83 -1.59
N PRO A 116 19.85 16.53 -1.75
CA PRO A 116 21.06 15.86 -2.22
C PRO A 116 21.62 14.92 -1.16
N ASP A 117 22.46 13.97 -1.58
CA ASP A 117 23.11 13.08 -0.64
C ASP A 117 23.90 13.91 0.39
N GLY A 118 23.68 13.60 1.67
CA GLY A 118 24.34 14.30 2.76
C GLY A 118 23.76 15.68 3.06
N GLY A 119 22.74 16.09 2.29
CA GLY A 119 22.09 17.38 2.47
C GLY A 119 20.69 17.25 3.03
N PHE A 120 19.92 18.33 2.97
CA PHE A 120 18.56 18.35 3.49
C PHE A 120 17.75 19.43 2.77
N ILE A 121 16.43 19.33 2.89
CA ILE A 121 15.53 20.37 2.37
C ILE A 121 15.30 21.37 3.49
N GLU A 122 15.52 22.65 3.16
CA GLU A 122 15.19 23.70 4.13
C GLU A 122 13.67 23.69 4.31
N SER A 123 13.25 23.52 5.58
CA SER A 123 11.83 23.62 5.87
C SER A 123 11.46 25.10 5.80
N GLY A 124 11.04 25.52 4.66
CA GLY A 124 10.63 26.90 4.45
C GLY A 124 9.38 27.27 5.22
N GLY A 125 9.17 26.56 6.29
CA GLY A 125 7.99 26.77 7.12
C GLY A 125 6.85 26.01 6.59
#